data_16bd58df27db47fb04214038612e1b53
#
_entry.id   16bd58df27db47fb04214038612e1b53
#
_cell.length_a   1.000
_cell.length_b   1.000
_cell.length_c   1.000
_cell.angle_alpha   90.00
_cell.angle_beta   90.00
_cell.angle_gamma   90.00
#
_symmetry.space_group_name_H-M   'P 1'
#
loop_
_entity.id
_entity.type
_entity.pdbx_description
1 polymer ?
#
loop_
_entity_poly.entity_id
_entity_poly.type
_entity_poly.pdbx_seq_one_letter_code
_entity_poly.pdbx_strand_id
1 'polypeptide(L)'
;MALSLSSKAASSYLLGGARNSVLRSDLSNKPLAMNNHYRGIEPSNFAADRRLALFDVLSTNHDRQGRPFVSTIESSQNLYAAQWHPEKNAFENALSPDGTAFEGINHSEEAVAATFALAQSFVGRARASRHRFVERDAWRFENCVALRTHRPDFVGAYDLPLAWDGTAAPCVNII
;
A
#
# COMPACT_ATOMS: atom_id res chain seq x y z
N MET A 1 -10.13 3.69 -9.03
CA MET A 1 -10.24 5.14 -9.26
C MET A 1 -8.97 5.65 -9.91
N ALA A 2 -9.03 6.70 -10.76
CA ALA A 2 -7.82 7.42 -11.16
C ALA A 2 -7.39 8.39 -10.04
N LEU A 3 -6.09 8.64 -9.89
CA LEU A 3 -5.55 9.54 -8.87
C LEU A 3 -5.43 10.97 -9.40
N SER A 4 -5.88 11.96 -8.63
CA SER A 4 -5.59 13.37 -8.88
C SER A 4 -4.21 13.70 -8.32
N LEU A 5 -3.16 13.63 -9.16
CA LEU A 5 -1.78 13.86 -8.76
C LEU A 5 -1.50 15.35 -8.49
N SER A 6 -0.78 15.63 -7.42
CA SER A 6 -0.26 16.97 -7.14
C SER A 6 1.02 17.27 -7.94
N SER A 7 1.43 18.54 -7.99
CA SER A 7 2.72 18.93 -8.59
C SER A 7 3.93 18.26 -7.92
N LYS A 8 3.81 17.88 -6.64
CA LYS A 8 4.86 17.20 -5.88
C LYS A 8 5.10 15.76 -6.31
N ALA A 9 4.11 15.10 -6.93
CA ALA A 9 4.22 13.71 -7.39
C ALA A 9 5.37 13.51 -8.38
N ALA A 10 5.65 14.48 -9.25
CA ALA A 10 6.71 14.37 -10.26
C ALA A 10 8.14 14.41 -9.66
N SER A 11 8.30 15.03 -8.50
CA SER A 11 9.59 15.14 -7.77
C SER A 11 9.70 14.17 -6.58
N SER A 12 8.63 13.43 -6.26
CA SER A 12 8.61 12.46 -5.16
C SER A 12 9.52 11.27 -5.44
N TYR A 13 9.91 10.56 -4.41
CA TYR A 13 10.64 9.31 -4.56
C TYR A 13 9.72 8.20 -5.08
N LEU A 14 8.52 8.12 -4.52
CA LEU A 14 7.57 7.05 -4.82
C LEU A 14 7.09 7.07 -6.26
N LEU A 15 6.73 8.26 -6.77
CA LEU A 15 6.12 8.44 -8.10
C LEU A 15 7.00 9.26 -9.06
N GLY A 16 8.11 9.83 -8.60
CA GLY A 16 8.91 10.77 -9.35
C GLY A 16 9.87 10.15 -10.36
N GLY A 17 10.57 11.05 -11.06
CA GLY A 17 11.59 10.70 -12.05
C GLY A 17 11.03 10.28 -13.40
N ALA A 18 11.92 10.22 -14.40
CA ALA A 18 11.55 9.88 -15.79
C ALA A 18 11.03 8.44 -15.90
N ARG A 19 11.62 7.50 -15.16
CA ARG A 19 11.23 6.07 -15.15
C ARG A 19 9.77 5.84 -14.75
N ASN A 20 9.20 6.75 -13.94
CA ASN A 20 7.84 6.66 -13.46
C ASN A 20 6.85 7.54 -14.24
N SER A 21 7.25 8.12 -15.38
CA SER A 21 6.37 8.97 -16.18
C SER A 21 5.14 8.23 -16.70
N VAL A 22 5.31 7.00 -17.17
CA VAL A 22 4.21 6.13 -17.62
C VAL A 22 3.32 5.77 -16.44
N LEU A 23 3.91 5.37 -15.31
CA LEU A 23 3.17 5.06 -14.08
C LEU A 23 2.30 6.25 -13.63
N ARG A 24 2.84 7.47 -13.61
CA ARG A 24 2.06 8.67 -13.26
C ARG A 24 0.92 8.90 -14.23
N SER A 25 1.19 8.77 -15.53
CA SER A 25 0.16 8.91 -16.57
C SER A 25 -0.96 7.89 -16.38
N ASP A 26 -0.62 6.64 -16.16
CA ASP A 26 -1.60 5.58 -15.98
C ASP A 26 -2.42 5.77 -14.69
N LEU A 27 -1.77 6.07 -13.56
CA LEU A 27 -2.45 6.36 -12.30
C LEU A 27 -3.39 7.58 -12.39
N SER A 28 -3.06 8.58 -13.22
CA SER A 28 -3.90 9.78 -13.40
C SER A 28 -5.07 9.57 -14.34
N ASN A 29 -4.94 8.69 -15.33
CA ASN A 29 -5.91 8.59 -16.43
C ASN A 29 -6.72 7.30 -16.39
N LYS A 30 -6.27 6.28 -15.65
CA LYS A 30 -6.91 4.97 -15.58
C LYS A 30 -7.38 4.65 -14.15
N PRO A 31 -8.48 3.93 -13.96
CA PRO A 31 -9.01 3.58 -12.64
C PRO A 31 -8.21 2.44 -12.00
N LEU A 32 -6.92 2.65 -11.72
CA LEU A 32 -6.02 1.64 -11.19
C LEU A 32 -6.03 1.56 -9.66
N ALA A 33 -6.35 2.66 -8.97
CA ALA A 33 -6.33 2.69 -7.51
C ALA A 33 -7.61 2.08 -6.93
N MET A 34 -7.49 0.94 -6.29
CA MET A 34 -8.58 0.28 -5.55
C MET A 34 -8.78 0.99 -4.21
N ASN A 35 -9.99 1.46 -3.96
CA ASN A 35 -10.37 2.10 -2.71
C ASN A 35 -11.50 1.31 -2.04
N ASN A 36 -11.24 0.80 -0.84
CA ASN A 36 -12.22 0.13 0.01
C ASN A 36 -12.01 0.54 1.47
N HIS A 37 -12.45 1.75 1.81
CA HIS A 37 -12.31 2.31 3.14
C HIS A 37 -13.54 3.16 3.51
N TYR A 38 -13.82 3.27 4.81
CA TYR A 38 -14.96 4.03 5.34
C TYR A 38 -14.62 5.47 5.70
N ARG A 39 -13.34 5.79 5.84
CA ARG A 39 -12.86 7.10 6.27
C ARG A 39 -11.72 7.57 5.40
N GLY A 40 -11.62 8.88 5.23
CA GLY A 40 -10.52 9.57 4.58
C GLY A 40 -10.25 10.88 5.31
N ILE A 41 -9.11 11.47 5.07
CA ILE A 41 -8.74 12.78 5.62
C ILE A 41 -8.91 13.81 4.51
N GLU A 42 -9.74 14.83 4.75
CA GLU A 42 -9.86 15.94 3.81
C GLU A 42 -8.53 16.70 3.69
N PRO A 43 -8.15 17.17 2.49
CA PRO A 43 -6.92 17.92 2.29
C PRO A 43 -6.79 19.15 3.19
N SER A 44 -7.89 19.86 3.49
CA SER A 44 -7.93 21.00 4.40
C SER A 44 -7.58 20.61 5.85
N ASN A 45 -8.15 19.50 6.33
CA ASN A 45 -7.87 18.98 7.67
C ASN A 45 -6.45 18.44 7.77
N PHE A 46 -5.98 17.79 6.69
CA PHE A 46 -4.60 17.32 6.59
C PHE A 46 -3.61 18.49 6.70
N ALA A 47 -3.83 19.56 5.96
CA ALA A 47 -2.97 20.75 5.96
C ALA A 47 -3.01 21.53 7.29
N ALA A 48 -4.12 21.47 8.01
CA ALA A 48 -4.27 22.16 9.30
C ALA A 48 -3.59 21.41 10.46
N ASP A 49 -3.33 20.12 10.34
CA ASP A 49 -2.72 19.32 11.39
C ASP A 49 -1.19 19.43 11.34
N ARG A 50 -0.60 20.14 12.28
CA ARG A 50 0.86 20.34 12.37
C ARG A 50 1.66 19.04 12.48
N ARG A 51 1.06 17.96 12.97
CA ARG A 51 1.71 16.64 13.07
C ARG A 51 1.95 16.03 11.70
N LEU A 52 1.17 16.42 10.69
CA LEU A 52 1.23 15.95 9.32
C LEU A 52 2.08 16.86 8.41
N ALA A 53 2.60 17.97 8.92
CA ALA A 53 3.37 18.95 8.14
C ALA A 53 4.67 18.39 7.53
N LEU A 54 5.14 17.23 8.01
CA LEU A 54 6.30 16.55 7.45
C LEU A 54 5.99 15.80 6.14
N PHE A 55 4.72 15.63 5.80
CA PHE A 55 4.30 14.89 4.61
C PHE A 55 3.93 15.81 3.46
N ASP A 56 4.34 15.43 2.28
CA ASP A 56 3.84 15.96 1.02
C ASP A 56 2.66 15.11 0.54
N VAL A 57 1.55 15.78 0.19
CA VAL A 57 0.42 15.12 -0.46
C VAL A 57 0.76 14.93 -1.93
N LEU A 58 0.86 13.69 -2.38
CA LEU A 58 1.16 13.33 -3.75
C LEU A 58 -0.09 13.15 -4.61
N SER A 59 -1.18 12.70 -4.01
CA SER A 59 -2.47 12.56 -4.70
C SER A 59 -3.66 12.70 -3.78
N THR A 60 -4.80 13.05 -4.39
CA THR A 60 -6.12 13.10 -3.78
C THR A 60 -7.11 12.34 -4.64
N ASN A 61 -8.26 11.99 -4.06
CA ASN A 61 -9.44 11.48 -4.74
C ASN A 61 -10.71 12.09 -4.14
N HIS A 62 -11.85 11.76 -4.73
CA HIS A 62 -13.17 12.13 -4.21
C HIS A 62 -13.97 10.87 -3.86
N ASP A 63 -14.68 10.90 -2.74
CA ASP A 63 -15.60 9.84 -2.38
C ASP A 63 -16.87 9.84 -3.26
N ARG A 64 -17.82 8.92 -3.00
CA ARG A 64 -19.07 8.81 -3.74
C ARG A 64 -19.99 10.04 -3.57
N GLN A 65 -19.76 10.88 -2.57
CA GLN A 65 -20.47 12.13 -2.33
C GLN A 65 -19.71 13.36 -2.88
N GLY A 66 -18.59 13.16 -3.55
CA GLY A 66 -17.75 14.21 -4.10
C GLY A 66 -16.85 14.91 -3.07
N ARG A 67 -16.70 14.38 -1.86
CA ARG A 67 -15.82 14.95 -0.85
C ARG A 67 -14.36 14.53 -1.11
N PRO A 68 -13.43 15.50 -1.14
CA PRO A 68 -12.03 15.18 -1.42
C PRO A 68 -11.38 14.47 -0.22
N PHE A 69 -10.46 13.56 -0.51
CA PHE A 69 -9.60 12.94 0.51
C PHE A 69 -8.17 12.77 0.01
N VAL A 70 -7.23 12.78 0.95
CA VAL A 70 -5.81 12.52 0.68
C VAL A 70 -5.62 11.04 0.36
N SER A 71 -4.99 10.73 -0.76
CA SER A 71 -4.83 9.35 -1.25
C SER A 71 -3.43 8.81 -1.14
N THR A 72 -2.40 9.64 -1.39
CA THR A 72 -1.00 9.21 -1.30
C THR A 72 -0.17 10.32 -0.70
N ILE A 73 0.70 9.97 0.24
CA ILE A 73 1.60 10.90 0.90
C ILE A 73 3.03 10.35 0.97
N GLU A 74 3.98 11.25 1.02
CA GLU A 74 5.40 10.94 1.18
C GLU A 74 6.07 11.95 2.09
N SER A 75 7.07 11.50 2.86
CA SER A 75 7.92 12.36 3.66
C SER A 75 9.39 12.20 3.26
N SER A 76 10.17 13.27 3.37
CA SER A 76 11.63 13.23 3.22
C SER A 76 12.32 12.27 4.22
N GLN A 77 11.61 11.86 5.27
CA GLN A 77 12.09 10.88 6.27
C GLN A 77 11.86 9.41 5.83
N ASN A 78 11.56 9.17 4.56
CA ASN A 78 11.25 7.83 4.01
C ASN A 78 9.98 7.18 4.59
N LEU A 79 8.98 8.01 4.92
CA LEU A 79 7.66 7.53 5.31
C LEU A 79 6.72 7.67 4.11
N TYR A 80 5.99 6.62 3.81
CA TYR A 80 5.08 6.54 2.67
C TYR A 80 3.75 5.97 3.13
N ALA A 81 2.64 6.53 2.61
CA ALA A 81 1.34 5.94 2.86
C ALA A 81 0.41 6.11 1.65
N ALA A 82 -0.45 5.12 1.47
CA ALA A 82 -1.54 5.14 0.51
C ALA A 82 -2.85 4.83 1.23
N GLN A 83 -3.90 5.59 0.94
CA GLN A 83 -5.26 5.30 1.42
C GLN A 83 -5.90 4.19 0.59
N TRP A 84 -5.54 4.09 -0.69
CA TRP A 84 -5.94 3.02 -1.57
C TRP A 84 -5.07 1.77 -1.37
N HIS A 85 -5.49 0.65 -1.94
CA HIS A 85 -4.85 -0.65 -1.81
C HIS A 85 -4.00 -0.99 -3.04
N PRO A 86 -2.73 -0.56 -3.13
CA PRO A 86 -1.89 -0.88 -4.29
C PRO A 86 -1.58 -2.38 -4.42
N GLU A 87 -1.65 -3.14 -3.33
CA GLU A 87 -1.35 -4.57 -3.32
C GLU A 87 -2.45 -5.42 -3.95
N LYS A 88 -3.71 -4.95 -3.92
CA LYS A 88 -4.85 -5.75 -4.37
C LYS A 88 -4.82 -6.09 -5.87
N ASN A 89 -4.37 -5.17 -6.70
CA ASN A 89 -4.36 -5.36 -8.15
C ASN A 89 -3.60 -6.62 -8.62
N ALA A 90 -2.54 -7.00 -7.91
CA ALA A 90 -1.72 -8.15 -8.28
C ALA A 90 -2.07 -9.44 -7.53
N PHE A 91 -2.63 -9.34 -6.30
CA PHE A 91 -2.66 -10.49 -5.39
C PHE A 91 -4.05 -10.84 -4.87
N GLU A 92 -5.03 -9.94 -4.99
CA GLU A 92 -6.38 -10.15 -4.46
C GLU A 92 -7.30 -10.74 -5.52
N ASN A 93 -7.59 -12.02 -5.45
CA ASN A 93 -8.47 -12.74 -6.39
C ASN A 93 -9.59 -13.50 -5.67
N ALA A 94 -10.02 -13.01 -4.50
CA ALA A 94 -11.05 -13.69 -3.71
C ALA A 94 -12.39 -13.75 -4.47
N LEU A 95 -13.06 -14.88 -4.31
CA LEU A 95 -14.41 -15.09 -4.84
C LEU A 95 -15.41 -15.16 -3.71
N SER A 96 -16.61 -14.66 -3.96
CA SER A 96 -17.78 -14.87 -3.13
C SER A 96 -18.25 -16.33 -3.24
N PRO A 97 -19.09 -16.82 -2.30
CA PRO A 97 -19.59 -18.21 -2.34
C PRO A 97 -20.34 -18.57 -3.63
N ASP A 98 -20.88 -17.59 -4.35
CA ASP A 98 -21.54 -17.75 -5.64
C ASP A 98 -20.59 -17.76 -6.85
N GLY A 99 -19.26 -17.68 -6.61
CA GLY A 99 -18.23 -17.66 -7.65
C GLY A 99 -17.98 -16.29 -8.29
N THR A 100 -18.68 -15.25 -7.87
CA THR A 100 -18.41 -13.88 -8.34
C THR A 100 -17.18 -13.28 -7.63
N ALA A 101 -16.52 -12.29 -8.25
CA ALA A 101 -15.43 -11.58 -7.61
C ALA A 101 -15.91 -10.91 -6.30
N PHE A 102 -15.17 -11.12 -5.20
CA PHE A 102 -15.50 -10.53 -3.90
C PHE A 102 -15.44 -9.01 -3.92
N GLU A 103 -14.50 -8.45 -4.68
CA GLU A 103 -14.35 -7.01 -4.91
C GLU A 103 -14.11 -6.72 -6.40
N GLY A 104 -14.56 -5.55 -6.86
CA GLY A 104 -14.33 -5.10 -8.23
C GLY A 104 -12.93 -4.53 -8.42
N ILE A 105 -11.91 -5.37 -8.34
CA ILE A 105 -10.51 -4.98 -8.46
C ILE A 105 -10.08 -4.97 -9.92
N ASN A 106 -9.28 -3.97 -10.30
CA ASN A 106 -8.70 -3.89 -11.64
C ASN A 106 -7.43 -4.74 -11.71
N HIS A 107 -7.45 -5.81 -12.50
CA HIS A 107 -6.32 -6.74 -12.72
C HIS A 107 -5.64 -6.54 -14.09
N SER A 108 -5.83 -5.38 -14.74
CA SER A 108 -5.14 -5.07 -16.00
C SER A 108 -3.61 -5.07 -15.83
N GLU A 109 -2.89 -5.23 -16.94
CA GLU A 109 -1.42 -5.20 -16.94
C GLU A 109 -0.88 -3.92 -16.29
N GLU A 110 -1.51 -2.77 -16.57
CA GLU A 110 -1.10 -1.50 -16.00
C GLU A 110 -1.36 -1.41 -14.49
N ALA A 111 -2.45 -2.00 -14.01
CA ALA A 111 -2.76 -2.03 -12.59
C ALA A 111 -1.76 -2.93 -11.83
N VAL A 112 -1.44 -4.09 -12.39
CA VAL A 112 -0.41 -4.99 -11.85
C VAL A 112 0.97 -4.34 -11.91
N ALA A 113 1.32 -3.70 -13.03
CA ALA A 113 2.59 -2.97 -13.17
C ALA A 113 2.71 -1.84 -12.14
N ALA A 114 1.63 -1.12 -11.84
CA ALA A 114 1.60 -0.09 -10.80
C ALA A 114 1.89 -0.67 -9.41
N THR A 115 1.27 -1.81 -9.06
CA THR A 115 1.57 -2.54 -7.82
C THR A 115 3.08 -2.81 -7.68
N PHE A 116 3.68 -3.42 -8.70
CA PHE A 116 5.10 -3.77 -8.66
C PHE A 116 6.03 -2.56 -8.65
N ALA A 117 5.70 -1.49 -9.37
CA ALA A 117 6.50 -0.27 -9.37
C ALA A 117 6.56 0.38 -7.97
N LEU A 118 5.43 0.42 -7.26
CA LEU A 118 5.37 0.93 -5.88
C LEU A 118 6.13 0.03 -4.91
N ALA A 119 5.94 -1.29 -5.02
CA ALA A 119 6.67 -2.27 -4.21
C ALA A 119 8.19 -2.17 -4.44
N GLN A 120 8.65 -2.05 -5.68
CA GLN A 120 10.06 -1.87 -6.01
C GLN A 120 10.63 -0.57 -5.43
N SER A 121 9.87 0.52 -5.46
CA SER A 121 10.29 1.78 -4.86
C SER A 121 10.48 1.63 -3.35
N PHE A 122 9.52 1.02 -2.65
CA PHE A 122 9.61 0.76 -1.21
C PHE A 122 10.78 -0.16 -0.86
N VAL A 123 10.90 -1.31 -1.53
CA VAL A 123 12.00 -2.28 -1.31
C VAL A 123 13.36 -1.66 -1.63
N GLY A 124 13.44 -0.82 -2.67
CA GLY A 124 14.66 -0.09 -3.01
C GLY A 124 15.14 0.82 -1.87
N ARG A 125 14.21 1.50 -1.19
CA ARG A 125 14.53 2.29 0.01
C ARG A 125 14.94 1.42 1.19
N ALA A 126 14.23 0.33 1.43
CA ALA A 126 14.56 -0.60 2.50
C ALA A 126 15.99 -1.17 2.33
N ARG A 127 16.36 -1.55 1.10
CA ARG A 127 17.72 -2.03 0.77
C ARG A 127 18.81 -0.96 0.95
N ALA A 128 18.49 0.30 0.75
CA ALA A 128 19.40 1.41 0.95
C ALA A 128 19.56 1.81 2.43
N SER A 129 18.70 1.33 3.31
CA SER A 129 18.74 1.60 4.74
C SER A 129 19.98 0.96 5.37
N ARG A 130 20.66 1.72 6.21
CA ARG A 130 21.80 1.25 7.02
C ARG A 130 21.38 0.87 8.44
N HIS A 131 20.10 1.03 8.78
CA HIS A 131 19.59 0.61 10.08
C HIS A 131 19.73 -0.91 10.23
N ARG A 132 20.06 -1.33 11.43
CA ARG A 132 20.16 -2.73 11.79
C ARG A 132 19.40 -2.98 13.07
N PHE A 133 18.74 -4.09 13.14
CA PHE A 133 18.17 -4.57 14.40
C PHE A 133 19.31 -4.97 15.34
N VAL A 134 19.07 -4.85 16.64
CA VAL A 134 19.91 -5.59 17.61
C VAL A 134 19.73 -7.09 17.36
N GLU A 135 20.79 -7.87 17.54
CA GLU A 135 20.85 -9.27 17.11
C GLU A 135 19.64 -10.10 17.58
N ARG A 136 19.21 -9.91 18.83
CA ARG A 136 18.00 -10.56 19.38
C ARG A 136 16.72 -10.27 18.59
N ASP A 137 16.56 -9.04 18.07
CA ASP A 137 15.34 -8.64 17.37
C ASP A 137 15.42 -9.05 15.90
N ALA A 138 16.63 -9.07 15.30
CA ALA A 138 16.85 -9.59 13.96
C ALA A 138 16.42 -11.07 13.87
N TRP A 139 16.79 -11.89 14.87
CA TRP A 139 16.39 -13.30 14.93
C TRP A 139 14.86 -13.50 14.88
N ARG A 140 14.10 -12.64 15.54
CA ARG A 140 12.62 -12.71 15.53
C ARG A 140 12.04 -12.51 14.13
N PHE A 141 12.60 -11.59 13.36
CA PHE A 141 12.13 -11.34 11.98
C PHE A 141 12.60 -12.42 11.01
N GLU A 142 13.83 -12.90 11.14
CA GLU A 142 14.38 -13.93 10.27
C GLU A 142 13.69 -15.28 10.46
N ASN A 143 13.19 -15.56 11.66
CA ASN A 143 12.53 -16.83 12.01
C ASN A 143 10.99 -16.71 12.04
N CYS A 144 10.43 -15.55 11.77
CA CYS A 144 9.01 -15.33 11.63
C CYS A 144 8.54 -15.70 10.22
N VAL A 145 8.34 -16.97 9.96
CA VAL A 145 8.03 -17.48 8.61
C VAL A 145 6.57 -17.23 8.20
N ALA A 146 5.66 -17.05 9.15
CA ALA A 146 4.28 -16.64 8.89
C ALA A 146 3.58 -16.16 10.16
N LEU A 147 2.94 -15.00 10.08
CA LEU A 147 1.86 -14.64 10.99
C LEU A 147 0.56 -15.20 10.40
N ARG A 148 0.17 -16.40 10.79
CA ARG A 148 -1.20 -16.86 10.60
C ARG A 148 -2.05 -16.25 11.70
N THR A 149 -2.72 -15.16 11.41
CA THR A 149 -3.89 -14.78 12.19
C THR A 149 -5.06 -15.64 11.69
N HIS A 150 -5.28 -16.77 12.32
CA HIS A 150 -6.47 -17.55 12.09
C HIS A 150 -7.64 -16.82 12.76
N ARG A 151 -8.28 -15.94 12.02
CA ARG A 151 -9.60 -15.40 12.39
C ARG A 151 -10.64 -16.20 11.60
N PRO A 152 -11.40 -17.09 12.26
CA PRO A 152 -12.41 -17.92 11.58
C PRO A 152 -13.56 -17.10 10.97
N ASP A 153 -13.69 -15.85 11.39
CA ASP A 153 -14.69 -14.87 10.93
C ASP A 153 -14.16 -13.96 9.80
N PHE A 154 -12.90 -14.05 9.45
CA PHE A 154 -12.27 -13.28 8.39
C PHE A 154 -11.72 -14.24 7.33
N VAL A 155 -12.52 -14.46 6.30
CA VAL A 155 -12.03 -15.07 5.05
C VAL A 155 -11.21 -13.99 4.33
N GLY A 156 -10.01 -13.76 4.81
CA GLY A 156 -9.09 -12.82 4.20
C GLY A 156 -8.44 -13.45 2.99
N ALA A 157 -8.34 -12.70 1.93
CA ALA A 157 -7.68 -13.04 0.68
C ALA A 157 -6.15 -13.26 0.81
N TYR A 158 -5.63 -13.29 1.99
CA TYR A 158 -4.22 -13.43 2.33
C TYR A 158 -3.85 -14.80 2.91
N ASP A 159 -4.52 -15.85 2.49
CA ASP A 159 -4.00 -17.21 2.69
C ASP A 159 -2.82 -17.42 1.74
N LEU A 160 -1.67 -16.82 2.07
CA LEU A 160 -0.41 -17.28 1.54
C LEU A 160 -0.14 -18.65 2.17
N PRO A 161 -0.10 -19.75 1.40
CA PRO A 161 0.29 -21.05 1.90
C PRO A 161 1.80 -21.04 2.16
N LEU A 162 2.21 -20.44 3.26
CA LEU A 162 3.58 -20.60 3.74
C LEU A 162 3.60 -21.91 4.53
N ALA A 163 4.25 -22.91 3.96
CA ALA A 163 4.52 -24.15 4.65
C ALA A 163 5.39 -23.85 5.87
N TRP A 164 4.78 -23.92 7.05
CA TRP A 164 5.49 -23.88 8.30
C TRP A 164 5.76 -25.32 8.76
N ASP A 165 7.00 -25.67 8.97
CA ASP A 165 7.42 -27.02 9.39
C ASP A 165 7.29 -27.26 10.91
N GLY A 166 6.81 -26.29 11.67
CA GLY A 166 6.57 -26.42 13.11
C GLY A 166 7.83 -26.34 13.99
N THR A 167 8.99 -26.10 13.42
CA THR A 167 10.28 -26.11 14.17
C THR A 167 10.72 -24.73 14.65
N ALA A 168 10.15 -23.65 14.11
CA ALA A 168 10.42 -22.29 14.58
C ALA A 168 9.60 -21.95 15.81
N ALA A 169 10.19 -21.27 16.79
CA ALA A 169 9.48 -20.75 17.94
C ALA A 169 8.35 -19.82 17.51
N PRO A 170 7.15 -19.88 18.13
CA PRO A 170 6.03 -19.06 17.74
C PRO A 170 6.39 -17.59 17.83
N CYS A 171 6.10 -16.83 16.77
CA CYS A 171 6.16 -15.38 16.84
C CYS A 171 5.19 -14.92 17.93
N VAL A 172 5.71 -14.40 19.03
CA VAL A 172 4.88 -13.84 20.09
C VAL A 172 4.16 -12.63 19.52
N ASN A 173 2.82 -12.60 19.63
CA ASN A 173 1.99 -11.49 19.22
C ASN A 173 2.58 -10.17 19.70
N ILE A 174 2.99 -9.32 18.76
CA ILE A 174 3.21 -7.91 19.02
C ILE A 174 1.87 -7.26 18.72
N ILE A 175 1.11 -6.97 19.80
CA ILE A 175 -0.05 -6.10 19.76
C ILE A 175 0.45 -4.65 19.62
#